data_b58c8ffa0a134f09e8d33b3e690fc8f5
#
_entry.id   b58c8ffa0a134f09e8d33b3e690fc8f5
#
_cell.length_a   1.000
_cell.length_b   1.000
_cell.length_c   1.000
_cell.angle_alpha   90.00
_cell.angle_beta   90.00
_cell.angle_gamma   90.00
#
_symmetry.space_group_name_H-M   'P 1'
#
loop_
_entity.id
_entity.type
_entity.pdbx_description
1 polymer ?
#
loop_
_entity_poly.entity_id
_entity_poly.type
_entity_poly.pdbx_seq_one_letter_code
_entity_poly.pdbx_strand_id
1 'polypeptide(L)'
;MVDSATNNTHRIIHLQYQGSPLIFPDYAALGNNDRWIAIQNYQTENWIDLVQLWKYSNRHIIHVINNVNPDKLDNIWLSALDEEVSLRNMINGYLSHFELHLNEIEELINRK
;
A
#
# COMPACT_ATOMS: atom_id res chain seq x y z
N MET A 1 1.43 3.78 -6.77
CA MET A 1 0.07 3.40 -6.33
C MET A 1 -0.18 1.90 -6.39
N VAL A 2 0.24 1.20 -7.44
CA VAL A 2 0.13 -0.27 -7.49
C VAL A 2 0.94 -0.92 -6.38
N ASP A 3 2.18 -0.52 -6.19
CA ASP A 3 3.07 -1.07 -5.15
C ASP A 3 2.53 -0.83 -3.75
N SER A 4 1.99 0.36 -3.51
CA SER A 4 1.37 0.70 -2.23
C SER A 4 0.17 -0.20 -1.93
N ALA A 5 -0.71 -0.41 -2.91
CA ALA A 5 -1.86 -1.30 -2.76
C ALA A 5 -1.41 -2.74 -2.47
N THR A 6 -0.48 -3.27 -3.25
CA THR A 6 0.00 -4.64 -3.11
C THR A 6 0.65 -4.88 -1.75
N ASN A 7 1.59 -4.02 -1.36
CA ASN A 7 2.35 -4.21 -0.12
C ASN A 7 1.50 -3.96 1.12
N ASN A 8 0.63 -2.96 1.10
CA ASN A 8 -0.27 -2.71 2.21
C ASN A 8 -1.33 -3.80 2.37
N THR A 9 -1.83 -4.36 1.27
CA THR A 9 -2.75 -5.51 1.31
C THR A 9 -2.12 -6.67 2.08
N HIS A 10 -0.88 -7.04 1.74
CA HIS A 10 -0.16 -8.11 2.44
C HIS A 10 0.00 -7.81 3.93
N ARG A 11 0.44 -6.61 4.28
CA ARG A 11 0.63 -6.23 5.68
C ARG A 11 -0.66 -6.25 6.49
N ILE A 12 -1.74 -5.72 5.91
CA ILE A 12 -3.06 -5.70 6.56
C ILE A 12 -3.56 -7.13 6.82
N ILE A 13 -3.36 -8.03 5.87
CA ILE A 13 -3.75 -9.42 6.03
C ILE A 13 -2.92 -10.10 7.13
N HIS A 14 -1.59 -9.98 7.05
CA HIS A 14 -0.68 -10.62 8.02
C HIS A 14 -0.90 -10.12 9.45
N LEU A 15 -1.19 -8.84 9.64
CA LEU A 15 -1.43 -8.26 10.96
C LEU A 15 -2.66 -8.82 11.66
N GLN A 16 -3.56 -9.47 10.92
CA GLN A 16 -4.77 -10.02 11.49
C GLN A 16 -4.62 -11.45 12.00
N TYR A 17 -3.56 -12.18 11.57
CA TYR A 17 -3.38 -13.58 12.00
C TYR A 17 -1.99 -13.90 12.55
N GLN A 18 -1.01 -13.05 12.37
CA GLN A 18 0.33 -13.24 12.92
C GLN A 18 0.50 -12.48 14.23
N GLY A 19 1.48 -12.89 15.03
CA GLY A 19 1.78 -12.24 16.29
C GLY A 19 2.26 -10.80 16.11
N SER A 20 1.88 -9.94 17.02
CA SER A 20 2.36 -8.54 17.06
C SER A 20 3.61 -8.47 17.98
N PRO A 21 4.67 -7.74 17.62
CA PRO A 21 4.82 -6.96 16.39
C PRO A 21 5.10 -7.83 15.16
N LEU A 22 4.57 -7.42 14.01
CA LEU A 22 4.82 -8.07 12.74
C LEU A 22 6.13 -7.56 12.14
N ILE A 23 7.02 -8.46 11.78
CA ILE A 23 8.21 -8.16 10.99
C ILE A 23 7.91 -8.53 9.55
N PHE A 24 7.71 -7.54 8.71
CA PHE A 24 7.37 -7.71 7.30
C PHE A 24 8.24 -6.78 6.46
N PRO A 25 8.73 -7.21 5.30
CA PRO A 25 9.62 -6.38 4.49
C PRO A 25 9.04 -5.00 4.20
N ASP A 26 9.88 -3.99 4.35
CA ASP A 26 9.57 -2.62 3.99
C ASP A 26 10.21 -2.30 2.65
N TYR A 27 9.43 -2.35 1.57
CA TYR A 27 9.95 -2.18 0.22
C TYR A 27 10.38 -0.74 -0.07
N ALA A 28 9.84 0.24 0.66
CA ALA A 28 9.99 1.65 0.31
C ALA A 28 11.12 2.36 1.05
N ALA A 29 11.58 1.83 2.19
CA ALA A 29 12.55 2.51 3.03
C ALA A 29 14.00 2.21 2.60
N LEU A 30 14.93 3.09 3.01
CA LEU A 30 16.37 2.90 2.85
C LEU A 30 16.81 2.75 1.37
N GLY A 31 16.15 3.46 0.46
CA GLY A 31 16.46 3.41 -0.97
C GLY A 31 15.88 2.20 -1.70
N ASN A 32 15.18 1.32 -1.02
CA ASN A 32 14.62 0.11 -1.63
C ASN A 32 13.50 0.42 -2.62
N ASN A 33 12.82 1.55 -2.46
CA ASN A 33 11.76 1.97 -3.38
C ASN A 33 12.26 2.09 -4.83
N ASP A 34 13.41 2.70 -5.03
CA ASP A 34 13.98 2.86 -6.37
C ASP A 34 14.34 1.51 -7.00
N ARG A 35 14.89 0.60 -6.20
CA ARG A 35 15.19 -0.76 -6.63
C ARG A 35 13.93 -1.53 -6.98
N TRP A 36 12.90 -1.40 -6.18
CA TRP A 36 11.61 -2.06 -6.37
C TRP A 36 10.98 -1.65 -7.70
N ILE A 37 10.96 -0.35 -7.99
CA ILE A 37 10.42 0.19 -9.23
C ILE A 37 11.27 -0.24 -10.42
N ALA A 38 12.60 -0.14 -10.33
CA ALA A 38 13.51 -0.48 -11.42
C ALA A 38 13.41 -1.94 -11.82
N ILE A 39 13.32 -2.85 -10.86
CA ILE A 39 13.22 -4.30 -11.13
C ILE A 39 11.91 -4.64 -11.84
N GLN A 40 10.82 -3.98 -11.49
CA GLN A 40 9.52 -4.23 -12.13
C GLN A 40 9.44 -3.72 -13.57
N ASN A 41 10.25 -2.73 -13.92
CA ASN A 41 10.32 -2.19 -15.28
C ASN A 41 8.95 -1.80 -15.85
N TYR A 42 8.22 -0.96 -15.13
CA TYR A 42 6.89 -0.50 -15.54
C TYR A 42 6.86 0.18 -16.90
N GLN A 43 7.98 0.78 -17.34
CA GLN A 43 8.05 1.52 -18.60
C GLN A 43 7.83 0.62 -19.83
N THR A 44 8.11 -0.67 -19.72
CA THR A 44 7.90 -1.64 -20.81
C THR A 44 6.60 -2.42 -20.66
N GLU A 45 5.86 -2.20 -19.59
CA GLU A 45 4.58 -2.88 -19.37
C GLU A 45 3.48 -2.26 -20.23
N ASN A 46 2.53 -3.09 -20.69
CA ASN A 46 1.36 -2.62 -21.42
C ASN A 46 0.56 -1.64 -20.56
N TRP A 47 0.29 -0.45 -21.07
CA TRP A 47 -0.41 0.61 -20.32
C TRP A 47 -1.80 0.19 -19.86
N ILE A 48 -2.56 -0.48 -20.73
CA ILE A 48 -3.93 -0.92 -20.39
C ILE A 48 -3.90 -1.93 -19.26
N ASP A 49 -2.97 -2.89 -19.31
CA ASP A 49 -2.80 -3.88 -18.25
C ASP A 49 -2.39 -3.25 -16.93
N LEU A 50 -1.50 -2.26 -16.98
CA LEU A 50 -1.06 -1.54 -15.78
C LEU A 50 -2.21 -0.77 -15.14
N VAL A 51 -3.05 -0.11 -15.92
CA VAL A 51 -4.25 0.57 -15.44
C VAL A 51 -5.23 -0.41 -14.80
N GLN A 52 -5.43 -1.58 -15.41
CA GLN A 52 -6.30 -2.61 -14.83
C GLN A 52 -5.72 -3.16 -13.53
N LEU A 53 -4.42 -3.39 -13.46
CA LEU A 53 -3.76 -3.83 -12.24
C LEU A 53 -3.95 -2.81 -11.10
N TRP A 54 -3.73 -1.53 -11.40
CA TRP A 54 -3.98 -0.44 -10.45
C TRP A 54 -5.43 -0.46 -9.94
N LYS A 55 -6.38 -0.54 -10.85
CA LYS A 55 -7.81 -0.54 -10.52
C LYS A 55 -8.18 -1.70 -9.60
N TYR A 56 -7.81 -2.92 -10.00
CA TYR A 56 -8.22 -4.12 -9.26
C TYR A 56 -7.45 -4.29 -7.96
N SER A 57 -6.16 -3.91 -7.91
CA SER A 57 -5.38 -3.93 -6.67
C SER A 57 -6.00 -3.00 -5.62
N ASN A 58 -6.43 -1.81 -6.04
CA ASN A 58 -7.04 -0.85 -5.14
C ASN A 58 -8.46 -1.23 -4.73
N ARG A 59 -9.23 -1.82 -5.62
CA ARG A 59 -10.54 -2.38 -5.27
C ARG A 59 -10.41 -3.51 -4.26
N HIS A 60 -9.40 -4.34 -4.42
CA HIS A 60 -9.15 -5.45 -3.51
C HIS A 60 -8.72 -4.99 -2.13
N ILE A 61 -7.80 -4.02 -2.02
CA ILE A 61 -7.39 -3.51 -0.71
C ILE A 61 -8.56 -2.86 0.03
N ILE A 62 -9.44 -2.16 -0.65
CA ILE A 62 -10.65 -1.58 -0.05
C ILE A 62 -11.55 -2.70 0.49
N HIS A 63 -11.71 -3.78 -0.26
CA HIS A 63 -12.45 -4.95 0.20
C HIS A 63 -11.82 -5.56 1.46
N VAL A 64 -10.50 -5.73 1.49
CA VAL A 64 -9.78 -6.24 2.66
C VAL A 64 -9.97 -5.33 3.87
N ILE A 65 -9.88 -4.02 3.67
CA ILE A 65 -10.10 -3.03 4.74
C ILE A 65 -11.52 -3.11 5.29
N ASN A 66 -12.52 -3.24 4.43
CA ASN A 66 -13.92 -3.31 4.84
C ASN A 66 -14.24 -4.58 5.64
N ASN A 67 -13.43 -5.62 5.50
CA ASN A 67 -13.60 -6.89 6.20
C ASN A 67 -12.57 -7.10 7.32
N VAL A 68 -11.87 -6.06 7.74
CA VAL A 68 -10.84 -6.17 8.78
C VAL A 68 -11.47 -6.59 10.10
N ASN A 69 -10.77 -7.45 10.85
CA ASN A 69 -11.17 -7.81 12.19
C ASN A 69 -10.88 -6.64 13.16
N PRO A 70 -11.93 -6.02 13.75
CA PRO A 70 -11.73 -4.86 14.63
C PRO A 70 -10.85 -5.17 15.85
N ASP A 71 -10.81 -6.41 16.30
CA ASP A 71 -10.01 -6.81 17.46
C ASP A 71 -8.50 -6.76 17.18
N LYS A 72 -8.10 -6.65 15.90
CA LYS A 72 -6.72 -6.64 15.47
C LYS A 72 -6.19 -5.24 15.12
N LEU A 73 -7.01 -4.20 15.22
CA LEU A 73 -6.66 -2.84 14.81
C LEU A 73 -5.46 -2.25 15.55
N ASP A 74 -5.18 -2.73 16.75
CA ASP A 74 -4.04 -2.26 17.56
C ASP A 74 -2.78 -3.11 17.36
N ASN A 75 -2.81 -4.15 16.52
CA ASN A 75 -1.62 -4.91 16.17
C ASN A 75 -0.61 -4.02 15.45
N ILE A 76 0.68 -4.30 15.69
CA ILE A 76 1.79 -3.43 15.29
C ILE A 76 2.61 -4.10 14.20
N TRP A 77 2.93 -3.34 13.15
CA TRP A 77 3.98 -3.63 12.19
C TRP A 77 5.22 -2.81 12.56
N LEU A 78 6.37 -3.47 12.57
CA LEU A 78 7.65 -2.80 12.79
C LEU A 78 8.28 -2.47 11.44
N SER A 79 8.45 -1.18 11.15
CA SER A 79 9.04 -0.72 9.88
C SER A 79 10.56 -0.90 9.87
N ALA A 80 11.16 -0.73 8.68
CA ALA A 80 12.62 -0.75 8.54
C ALA A 80 13.32 0.38 9.29
N LEU A 81 12.59 1.42 9.65
CA LEU A 81 13.08 2.56 10.44
C LEU A 81 12.82 2.37 11.95
N ASP A 82 12.49 1.16 12.38
CA ASP A 82 12.15 0.79 13.76
C ASP A 82 10.94 1.57 14.32
N GLU A 83 10.08 2.06 13.43
CA GLU A 83 8.82 2.72 13.82
C GLU A 83 7.72 1.68 13.99
N GLU A 84 6.93 1.85 15.06
CA GLU A 84 5.75 1.03 15.31
C GLU A 84 4.54 1.64 14.63
N VAL A 85 3.92 0.88 13.72
CA VAL A 85 2.73 1.31 12.98
C VAL A 85 1.59 0.36 13.27
N SER A 86 0.51 0.86 13.88
CA SER A 86 -0.67 0.05 14.14
C SER A 86 -1.43 -0.25 12.84
N LEU A 87 -2.18 -1.34 12.84
CA LEU A 87 -3.07 -1.67 11.72
C LEU A 87 -4.06 -0.52 11.46
N ARG A 88 -4.61 0.09 12.49
CA ARG A 88 -5.50 1.25 12.39
C ARG A 88 -4.83 2.41 11.64
N ASN A 89 -3.63 2.78 12.06
CA ASN A 89 -2.89 3.88 11.43
C ASN A 89 -2.46 3.54 10.01
N MET A 90 -2.13 2.30 9.74
CA MET A 90 -1.79 1.84 8.38
C MET A 90 -2.98 2.00 7.44
N ILE A 91 -4.19 1.61 7.87
CA ILE A 91 -5.41 1.75 7.07
C ILE A 91 -5.71 3.24 6.82
N ASN A 92 -5.70 4.06 7.87
CA ASN A 92 -5.98 5.48 7.74
C ASN A 92 -4.94 6.20 6.88
N GLY A 93 -3.68 5.86 7.04
CA GLY A 93 -2.58 6.41 6.25
C GLY A 93 -2.69 6.02 4.78
N TYR A 94 -3.04 4.79 4.49
CA TYR A 94 -3.24 4.34 3.11
C TYR A 94 -4.36 5.12 2.42
N LEU A 95 -5.50 5.26 3.07
CA LEU A 95 -6.65 5.96 2.49
C LEU A 95 -6.33 7.43 2.21
N SER A 96 -5.67 8.11 3.14
CA SER A 96 -5.26 9.51 2.97
C SER A 96 -4.24 9.67 1.84
N HIS A 97 -3.27 8.76 1.76
CA HIS A 97 -2.24 8.78 0.73
C HIS A 97 -2.82 8.51 -0.66
N PHE A 98 -3.75 7.59 -0.76
CA PHE A 98 -4.47 7.29 -1.99
C PHE A 98 -5.26 8.51 -2.49
N GLU A 99 -5.98 9.17 -1.59
CA GLU A 99 -6.74 10.39 -1.92
C GLU A 99 -5.82 11.52 -2.41
N LEU A 100 -4.68 11.70 -1.74
CA LEU A 100 -3.67 12.69 -2.15
C LEU A 100 -3.23 12.46 -3.60
N HIS A 101 -2.87 11.23 -3.96
CA HIS A 101 -2.42 10.92 -5.32
C HIS A 101 -3.53 11.05 -6.36
N LEU A 102 -4.76 10.72 -6.02
CA LEU A 102 -5.89 10.95 -6.93
C LEU A 102 -6.07 12.44 -7.22
N ASN A 103 -5.95 13.29 -6.21
CA ASN A 103 -6.05 14.74 -6.37
C ASN A 103 -4.91 15.29 -7.23
N GLU A 104 -3.70 14.79 -7.06
CA GLU A 104 -2.54 15.16 -7.90
C GLU A 104 -2.76 14.80 -9.36
N ILE A 105 -3.28 13.61 -9.65
CA ILE A 105 -3.60 13.15 -11.00
C ILE A 105 -4.68 14.03 -11.63
N GLU A 106 -5.73 14.34 -10.88
CA GLU A 106 -6.82 15.20 -11.32
C GLU A 106 -6.31 16.59 -11.67
N GLU A 107 -5.44 17.14 -10.84
CA GLU A 107 -4.80 18.44 -11.06
C GLU A 107 -3.98 18.45 -12.35
N LEU A 108 -3.20 17.41 -12.59
CA LEU A 108 -2.40 17.27 -13.82
C LEU A 108 -3.28 17.19 -15.07
N ILE A 109 -4.40 16.51 -15.01
CA ILE A 109 -5.36 16.40 -16.11
C ILE A 109 -5.97 17.77 -16.40
N ASN A 110 -6.32 18.52 -15.37
CA ASN A 110 -6.98 19.83 -15.52
C ASN A 110 -6.05 20.94 -16.01
N ARG A 111 -4.73 20.72 -16.01
CA ARG A 111 -3.75 21.68 -16.53
C ARG A 111 -3.62 21.68 -18.06
N LYS A 112 -4.22 20.73 -18.72
CA LYS A 112 -4.13 20.58 -20.20
C LYS A 112 -5.08 21.51 -20.93
#